data_6bcfae13ce52ee232acecee7fc508b20
#
_entry.id   6bcfae13ce52ee232acecee7fc508b20
#
_cell.length_a   1.000
_cell.length_b   1.000
_cell.length_c   1.000
_cell.angle_alpha   90.00
_cell.angle_beta   90.00
_cell.angle_gamma   90.00
#
_symmetry.space_group_name_H-M   'P 1'
#
loop_
_entity.id
_entity.type
_entity.pdbx_description
1 polymer ?
#
loop_
_entity_poly.entity_id
_entity_poly.type
_entity_poly.pdbx_seq_one_letter_code
_entity_poly.pdbx_strand_id
1 'polypeptide(L)'
;RRVTTDGVVRVTYEFDIKHSGSDIVYCKLPLDIEVPMYQKFVRATLEPNRIERLGRVQSWNNVTSGVIPYVFYNYHRVFRENYSRATGKNLFAAWIRNSFMLAGIKVVTTLVVASMAGYALARLKFVGKNALFNLVLFSMMIPGQVTFISNYLVLRDGIFGLTRLFGGGSLINTWTGYVVSTMVGGSAVFIMKQFFEGLPTELEESARIDGASVLKTYSRIMLPLAGPALGALAILTFQGTWNEFFWPLVILTSPPDKYTLTLGLLSFRTTYAVAFDWGPMLAGTVMSALPIVV
;
A
#
# COMPACT_ATOMS: atom_id res chain seq x y z
N ARG A 1 -4.53 5.49 49.56
CA ARG A 1 -5.01 4.15 49.97
C ARG A 1 -6.10 4.33 51.02
N ARG A 2 -7.34 4.06 50.69
CA ARG A 2 -8.43 4.00 51.68
C ARG A 2 -8.90 2.53 51.76
N VAL A 3 -8.90 1.97 52.96
CA VAL A 3 -9.49 0.65 53.24
C VAL A 3 -10.95 0.95 53.64
N THR A 4 -11.89 0.39 52.92
CA THR A 4 -13.32 0.44 53.27
C THR A 4 -13.66 -0.71 54.22
N THR A 5 -14.74 -0.57 54.99
CA THR A 5 -15.21 -1.56 56.00
C THR A 5 -15.57 -2.92 55.37
N ASP A 6 -15.63 -3.03 54.05
CA ASP A 6 -16.00 -4.26 53.33
C ASP A 6 -14.77 -5.09 52.88
N GLY A 7 -13.59 -4.75 53.34
CA GLY A 7 -12.36 -5.46 52.95
C GLY A 7 -11.89 -5.20 51.50
N VAL A 8 -12.53 -4.30 50.79
CA VAL A 8 -12.15 -3.90 49.43
C VAL A 8 -11.24 -2.66 49.47
N VAL A 9 -10.09 -2.75 48.87
CA VAL A 9 -9.14 -1.63 48.76
C VAL A 9 -9.45 -0.81 47.52
N ARG A 10 -10.01 0.36 47.67
CA ARG A 10 -10.17 1.32 46.57
C ARG A 10 -8.89 2.14 46.43
N VAL A 11 -8.28 2.07 45.27
CA VAL A 11 -7.06 2.81 44.97
C VAL A 11 -7.41 3.87 43.90
N THR A 12 -7.33 5.15 44.30
CA THR A 12 -7.48 6.28 43.38
C THR A 12 -6.10 6.67 42.86
N TYR A 13 -5.95 6.69 41.56
CA TYR A 13 -4.72 7.14 40.92
C TYR A 13 -4.91 8.57 40.42
N GLU A 14 -3.97 9.44 40.75
CA GLU A 14 -3.82 10.75 40.13
C GLU A 14 -2.72 10.68 39.10
N PHE A 15 -3.04 11.06 37.87
CA PHE A 15 -2.07 11.10 36.78
C PHE A 15 -1.83 12.54 36.34
N ASP A 16 -0.60 12.97 36.36
CA ASP A 16 -0.20 14.23 35.75
C ASP A 16 -0.01 14.01 34.26
N ILE A 17 -0.92 14.54 33.44
CA ILE A 17 -0.83 14.48 31.98
C ILE A 17 -0.15 15.77 31.52
N LYS A 18 1.13 15.66 31.14
CA LYS A 18 1.82 16.75 30.42
C LYS A 18 1.33 16.76 28.98
N HIS A 19 0.53 17.76 28.63
CA HIS A 19 0.23 18.07 27.23
C HIS A 19 1.43 18.78 26.61
N SER A 20 1.69 18.62 25.30
CA SER A 20 2.76 19.31 24.56
C SER A 20 2.51 20.81 24.38
N GLY A 21 1.45 21.35 24.94
CA GLY A 21 1.18 22.76 25.13
C GLY A 21 1.55 23.18 26.53
N SER A 22 1.70 24.48 26.77
CA SER A 22 2.18 25.09 28.00
C SER A 22 1.30 24.87 29.25
N ASP A 23 0.16 24.21 29.14
CA ASP A 23 -0.77 24.02 30.25
C ASP A 23 -0.78 22.56 30.72
N ILE A 24 -0.58 22.41 32.05
CA ILE A 24 -0.72 21.12 32.72
C ILE A 24 -2.21 20.87 32.94
N VAL A 25 -2.76 19.89 32.26
CA VAL A 25 -4.16 19.48 32.45
C VAL A 25 -4.18 18.32 33.45
N TYR A 26 -4.71 18.58 34.64
CA TYR A 26 -4.94 17.55 35.64
C TYR A 26 -6.26 16.83 35.34
N CYS A 27 -6.20 15.60 34.91
CA CYS A 27 -7.36 14.73 34.83
C CYS A 27 -7.42 13.83 36.05
N LYS A 28 -8.34 14.06 36.97
CA LYS A 28 -8.71 13.06 38.00
C LYS A 28 -9.61 12.03 37.33
N LEU A 29 -9.04 10.88 37.02
CA LEU A 29 -9.81 9.69 36.68
C LEU A 29 -10.11 8.93 37.96
N PRO A 30 -11.36 8.88 38.44
CA PRO A 30 -11.75 7.94 39.48
C PRO A 30 -11.80 6.55 38.83
N LEU A 31 -10.66 5.87 38.76
CA LEU A 31 -10.61 4.45 38.47
C LEU A 31 -10.83 3.74 39.81
N ASP A 32 -12.08 3.47 40.13
CA ASP A 32 -12.44 2.56 41.23
C ASP A 32 -12.16 1.13 40.76
N ILE A 33 -10.92 0.66 40.97
CA ILE A 33 -10.55 -0.73 40.77
C ILE A 33 -10.71 -1.44 42.08
N GLU A 34 -11.68 -2.33 42.19
CA GLU A 34 -11.80 -3.26 43.31
C GLU A 34 -10.73 -4.35 43.19
N VAL A 35 -9.81 -4.40 44.15
CA VAL A 35 -8.74 -5.39 44.14
C VAL A 35 -8.84 -6.27 45.40
N PRO A 36 -8.76 -7.59 45.26
CA PRO A 36 -8.69 -8.49 46.41
C PRO A 36 -7.49 -8.16 47.30
N MET A 37 -7.68 -8.25 48.62
CA MET A 37 -6.76 -7.73 49.66
C MET A 37 -5.34 -8.35 49.66
N TYR A 38 -5.12 -9.44 48.91
CA TYR A 38 -3.87 -10.17 48.83
C TYR A 38 -3.07 -9.93 47.53
N GLN A 39 -3.53 -9.11 46.62
CA GLN A 39 -2.75 -8.78 45.41
C GLN A 39 -1.83 -7.59 45.64
N LYS A 40 -0.52 -7.81 45.48
CA LYS A 40 0.49 -6.73 45.47
C LYS A 40 0.40 -5.99 44.14
N PHE A 41 0.04 -4.72 44.20
CA PHE A 41 0.15 -3.82 43.02
C PHE A 41 1.64 -3.54 42.76
N VAL A 42 2.13 -3.99 41.60
CA VAL A 42 3.37 -3.48 41.03
C VAL A 42 3.02 -2.20 40.24
N ARG A 43 3.81 -1.14 40.46
CA ARG A 43 3.65 0.15 39.78
C ARG A 43 3.70 -0.07 38.28
N ALA A 44 2.55 -0.02 37.61
CA ALA A 44 2.50 -0.09 36.15
C ALA A 44 2.67 1.31 35.58
N THR A 45 3.75 1.53 34.84
CA THR A 45 3.93 2.73 34.02
C THR A 45 3.14 2.52 32.74
N LEU A 46 1.98 3.19 32.61
CA LEU A 46 1.23 3.21 31.36
C LEU A 46 2.03 4.01 30.31
N GLU A 47 2.12 3.49 29.09
CA GLU A 47 2.73 4.25 27.98
C GLU A 47 2.01 5.60 27.82
N PRO A 48 2.75 6.71 27.59
CA PRO A 48 2.17 8.06 27.45
C PRO A 48 0.98 8.13 26.49
N ASN A 49 1.03 7.38 25.39
CA ASN A 49 -0.06 7.30 24.40
C ASN A 49 -1.35 6.70 24.95
N ARG A 50 -1.27 5.85 25.96
CA ARG A 50 -2.46 5.25 26.59
C ARG A 50 -3.12 6.19 27.56
N ILE A 51 -2.32 6.94 28.31
CA ILE A 51 -2.80 7.97 29.25
C ILE A 51 -3.48 9.10 28.48
N GLU A 52 -2.88 9.54 27.39
CA GLU A 52 -3.42 10.57 26.51
C GLU A 52 -4.76 10.17 25.86
N ARG A 53 -4.95 8.90 25.54
CA ARG A 53 -6.22 8.36 25.01
C ARG A 53 -7.31 8.30 26.06
N LEU A 54 -6.99 7.87 27.28
CA LEU A 54 -7.94 7.83 28.38
C LEU A 54 -8.42 9.23 28.77
N GLY A 55 -7.54 10.24 28.75
CA GLY A 55 -7.91 11.62 29.00
C GLY A 55 -8.82 12.23 27.94
N ARG A 56 -8.75 11.78 26.69
CA ARG A 56 -9.56 12.30 25.58
C ARG A 56 -11.00 11.79 25.54
N VAL A 57 -11.27 10.62 26.08
CA VAL A 57 -12.64 10.05 26.09
C VAL A 57 -13.57 10.80 27.04
N GLN A 58 -13.04 11.62 27.97
CA GLN A 58 -13.83 12.13 29.09
C GLN A 58 -14.22 13.61 29.05
N SER A 59 -13.77 14.41 28.11
CA SER A 59 -14.11 15.83 28.14
C SER A 59 -14.45 16.41 26.79
N TRP A 60 -15.76 16.59 26.57
CA TRP A 60 -16.28 17.49 25.52
C TRP A 60 -15.73 18.92 25.65
N ASN A 61 -15.39 19.34 26.86
CA ASN A 61 -14.90 20.69 27.13
C ASN A 61 -13.44 20.93 26.70
N ASN A 62 -12.65 19.86 26.53
CA ASN A 62 -11.27 19.96 26.02
C ASN A 62 -11.18 19.86 24.50
N VAL A 63 -12.32 19.64 23.83
CA VAL A 63 -12.38 19.38 22.37
C VAL A 63 -12.61 20.66 21.57
N THR A 64 -12.95 21.78 22.20
CA THR A 64 -13.48 22.94 21.50
C THR A 64 -12.53 24.12 21.39
N SER A 65 -11.39 23.95 20.79
CA SER A 65 -10.68 25.08 20.16
C SER A 65 -11.17 25.39 18.73
N GLY A 66 -12.35 24.88 18.34
CA GLY A 66 -12.97 25.11 17.05
C GLY A 66 -13.30 23.82 16.29
N VAL A 67 -14.36 23.84 15.48
CA VAL A 67 -14.83 22.67 14.69
C VAL A 67 -13.77 22.23 13.68
N ILE A 68 -13.08 23.14 13.03
CA ILE A 68 -12.07 22.86 11.99
C ILE A 68 -10.87 22.07 12.54
N PRO A 69 -10.20 22.49 13.63
CA PRO A 69 -9.13 21.69 14.23
C PRO A 69 -9.55 20.31 14.66
N TYR A 70 -10.80 20.14 15.12
CA TYR A 70 -11.34 18.86 15.53
C TYR A 70 -11.52 17.89 14.35
N VAL A 71 -12.04 18.36 13.22
CA VAL A 71 -12.22 17.55 12.02
C VAL A 71 -10.87 17.00 11.54
N PHE A 72 -9.83 17.81 11.52
CA PHE A 72 -8.49 17.42 11.05
C PHE A 72 -7.62 16.74 12.12
N TYR A 73 -8.08 16.65 13.35
CA TYR A 73 -7.33 16.11 14.47
C TYR A 73 -6.82 14.69 14.23
N ASN A 74 -7.69 13.77 13.78
CA ASN A 74 -7.32 12.39 13.52
C ASN A 74 -6.36 12.24 12.32
N TYR A 75 -6.47 13.11 11.31
CA TYR A 75 -5.53 13.16 10.20
C TYR A 75 -4.12 13.54 10.68
N HIS A 76 -4.03 14.52 11.57
CA HIS A 76 -2.75 14.92 12.17
C HIS A 76 -2.16 13.79 13.03
N ARG A 77 -2.98 13.08 13.79
CA ARG A 77 -2.57 11.95 14.63
C ARG A 77 -1.95 10.82 13.80
N VAL A 78 -2.51 10.50 12.63
CA VAL A 78 -1.99 9.46 11.73
C VAL A 78 -0.52 9.72 11.39
N PHE A 79 -0.15 10.97 11.16
CA PHE A 79 1.26 11.33 10.92
C PHE A 79 2.07 11.39 12.21
N ARG A 80 1.50 11.86 13.32
CA ARG A 80 2.24 12.07 14.56
C ARG A 80 2.51 10.81 15.37
N GLU A 81 1.62 9.81 15.31
CA GLU A 81 1.71 8.62 16.17
C GLU A 81 2.37 7.40 15.49
N ASN A 82 2.55 7.42 14.19
CA ASN A 82 3.08 6.28 13.43
C ASN A 82 4.55 6.50 13.04
N TYR A 83 5.44 6.14 13.96
CA TYR A 83 6.88 6.16 13.72
C TYR A 83 7.49 4.77 13.78
N SER A 84 8.49 4.53 12.93
CA SER A 84 9.34 3.34 13.01
C SER A 84 10.22 3.42 14.25
N ARG A 85 10.15 2.42 15.11
CA ARG A 85 11.03 2.31 16.27
C ARG A 85 12.51 2.12 15.88
N ALA A 86 12.76 1.54 14.71
CA ALA A 86 14.10 1.26 14.21
C ALA A 86 14.74 2.49 13.54
N THR A 87 13.98 3.26 12.76
CA THR A 87 14.52 4.33 11.92
C THR A 87 14.11 5.73 12.36
N GLY A 88 13.18 5.87 13.31
CA GLY A 88 12.60 7.16 13.72
C GLY A 88 11.78 7.86 12.63
N LYS A 89 11.58 7.22 11.47
CA LYS A 89 10.83 7.79 10.36
C LYS A 89 9.33 7.63 10.52
N ASN A 90 8.58 8.59 10.00
CA ASN A 90 7.14 8.51 9.94
C ASN A 90 6.73 7.40 8.98
N LEU A 91 6.06 6.37 9.50
CA LEU A 91 5.65 5.20 8.72
C LEU A 91 4.57 5.52 7.71
N PHE A 92 3.57 6.32 8.09
CA PHE A 92 2.46 6.63 7.20
C PHE A 92 2.92 7.40 5.95
N ALA A 93 3.78 8.42 6.14
CA ALA A 93 4.38 9.15 5.04
C ALA A 93 5.28 8.25 4.17
N ALA A 94 6.01 7.30 4.79
CA ALA A 94 6.80 6.32 4.06
C ALA A 94 5.92 5.39 3.20
N TRP A 95 4.78 4.92 3.73
CA TRP A 95 3.85 4.06 2.99
C TRP A 95 3.22 4.76 1.79
N ILE A 96 2.81 6.03 1.96
CA ILE A 96 2.30 6.85 0.85
C ILE A 96 3.38 6.96 -0.24
N ARG A 97 4.58 7.37 0.13
CA ARG A 97 5.70 7.49 -0.82
C ARG A 97 6.00 6.17 -1.53
N ASN A 98 6.05 5.06 -0.80
CA ASN A 98 6.33 3.74 -1.35
C ASN A 98 5.24 3.32 -2.34
N SER A 99 3.96 3.56 -2.01
CA SER A 99 2.84 3.26 -2.90
C SER A 99 2.89 4.07 -4.19
N PHE A 100 3.15 5.38 -4.12
CA PHE A 100 3.33 6.21 -5.31
C PHE A 100 4.51 5.77 -6.16
N MET A 101 5.64 5.48 -5.52
CA MET A 101 6.85 5.02 -6.21
C MET A 101 6.61 3.68 -6.92
N LEU A 102 6.07 2.69 -6.22
CA LEU A 102 5.79 1.37 -6.79
C LEU A 102 4.72 1.45 -7.89
N ALA A 103 3.64 2.21 -7.69
CA ALA A 103 2.62 2.42 -8.70
C ALA A 103 3.19 3.12 -9.93
N GLY A 104 4.01 4.16 -9.76
CA GLY A 104 4.65 4.86 -10.86
C GLY A 104 5.61 3.97 -11.66
N ILE A 105 6.47 3.21 -11.00
CA ILE A 105 7.38 2.26 -11.65
C ILE A 105 6.56 1.21 -12.42
N LYS A 106 5.53 0.66 -11.81
CA LYS A 106 4.69 -0.35 -12.46
C LYS A 106 3.92 0.20 -13.65
N VAL A 107 3.39 1.41 -13.58
CA VAL A 107 2.75 2.08 -14.72
C VAL A 107 3.73 2.18 -15.88
N VAL A 108 4.91 2.73 -15.66
CA VAL A 108 5.92 2.89 -16.71
C VAL A 108 6.32 1.55 -17.32
N THR A 109 6.65 0.56 -16.49
CA THR A 109 7.05 -0.77 -16.97
C THR A 109 5.93 -1.48 -17.73
N THR A 110 4.69 -1.40 -17.24
CA THR A 110 3.53 -1.98 -17.91
C THR A 110 3.27 -1.30 -19.26
N LEU A 111 3.29 0.03 -19.33
CA LEU A 111 3.07 0.76 -20.58
C LEU A 111 4.11 0.41 -21.64
N VAL A 112 5.39 0.37 -21.26
CA VAL A 112 6.47 0.03 -22.19
C VAL A 112 6.32 -1.41 -22.68
N VAL A 113 6.22 -2.38 -21.77
CA VAL A 113 6.18 -3.80 -22.16
C VAL A 113 4.88 -4.16 -22.88
N ALA A 114 3.73 -3.70 -22.37
CA ALA A 114 2.44 -4.01 -22.99
C ALA A 114 2.27 -3.36 -24.36
N SER A 115 2.74 -2.11 -24.57
CA SER A 115 2.65 -1.47 -25.87
C SER A 115 3.56 -2.14 -26.91
N MET A 116 4.80 -2.50 -26.52
CA MET A 116 5.70 -3.22 -27.42
C MET A 116 5.16 -4.61 -27.77
N ALA A 117 4.71 -5.37 -26.78
CA ALA A 117 4.13 -6.69 -26.99
C ALA A 117 2.82 -6.62 -27.78
N GLY A 118 1.93 -5.67 -27.44
CA GLY A 118 0.68 -5.43 -28.15
C GLY A 118 0.90 -5.07 -29.61
N TYR A 119 1.85 -4.15 -29.89
CA TYR A 119 2.21 -3.79 -31.27
C TYR A 119 2.77 -4.99 -32.04
N ALA A 120 3.70 -5.74 -31.45
CA ALA A 120 4.27 -6.92 -32.09
C ALA A 120 3.18 -7.97 -32.41
N LEU A 121 2.30 -8.25 -31.47
CA LEU A 121 1.20 -9.18 -31.61
C LEU A 121 0.09 -8.67 -32.56
N ALA A 122 -0.10 -7.36 -32.69
CA ALA A 122 -1.08 -6.80 -33.63
C ALA A 122 -0.55 -6.77 -35.07
N ARG A 123 0.64 -6.23 -35.28
CA ARG A 123 1.12 -5.75 -36.58
C ARG A 123 2.24 -6.58 -37.21
N LEU A 124 3.09 -7.18 -36.41
CA LEU A 124 4.22 -7.94 -36.96
C LEU A 124 3.77 -9.34 -37.42
N LYS A 125 4.42 -9.82 -38.47
CA LYS A 125 4.25 -11.19 -39.00
C LYS A 125 5.43 -12.05 -38.56
N PHE A 126 5.18 -13.01 -37.69
CA PHE A 126 6.18 -14.00 -37.24
C PHE A 126 5.52 -15.35 -36.95
N VAL A 127 6.34 -16.41 -37.01
CA VAL A 127 5.87 -17.78 -36.75
C VAL A 127 5.49 -17.91 -35.28
N GLY A 128 4.33 -18.51 -35.01
CA GLY A 128 3.86 -18.73 -33.64
C GLY A 128 3.10 -17.55 -33.00
N LYS A 129 2.87 -16.45 -33.74
CA LYS A 129 2.12 -15.27 -33.25
C LYS A 129 0.81 -15.63 -32.56
N ASN A 130 -0.02 -16.46 -33.21
CA ASN A 130 -1.34 -16.83 -32.67
C ASN A 130 -1.20 -17.76 -31.45
N ALA A 131 -0.23 -18.65 -31.43
CA ALA A 131 0.04 -19.51 -30.25
C ALA A 131 0.49 -18.65 -29.06
N LEU A 132 1.38 -17.69 -29.29
CA LEU A 132 1.83 -16.77 -28.23
C LEU A 132 0.67 -15.91 -27.71
N PHE A 133 -0.19 -15.42 -28.59
CA PHE A 133 -1.35 -14.65 -28.16
C PHE A 133 -2.35 -15.52 -27.37
N ASN A 134 -2.59 -16.75 -27.80
CA ASN A 134 -3.43 -17.70 -27.06
C ASN A 134 -2.84 -17.98 -25.65
N LEU A 135 -1.52 -18.10 -25.50
CA LEU A 135 -0.88 -18.23 -24.19
C LEU A 135 -1.15 -17.02 -23.29
N VAL A 136 -1.12 -15.79 -23.86
CA VAL A 136 -1.50 -14.60 -23.12
C VAL A 136 -2.95 -14.68 -22.65
N LEU A 137 -3.89 -15.10 -23.54
CA LEU A 137 -5.29 -15.28 -23.17
C LEU A 137 -5.49 -16.35 -22.10
N PHE A 138 -4.84 -17.51 -22.24
CA PHE A 138 -4.89 -18.56 -21.21
C PHE A 138 -4.35 -18.08 -19.86
N SER A 139 -3.29 -17.28 -19.86
CA SER A 139 -2.75 -16.73 -18.60
C SER A 139 -3.76 -15.86 -17.84
N MET A 140 -4.68 -15.20 -18.55
CA MET A 140 -5.73 -14.39 -17.93
C MET A 140 -6.86 -15.21 -17.31
N MET A 141 -7.03 -16.47 -17.76
CA MET A 141 -8.05 -17.37 -17.22
C MET A 141 -7.63 -17.96 -15.86
N ILE A 142 -6.35 -17.95 -15.54
CA ILE A 142 -5.84 -18.49 -14.28
C ILE A 142 -5.95 -17.40 -13.20
N PRO A 143 -6.74 -17.63 -12.13
CA PRO A 143 -6.80 -16.67 -11.02
C PRO A 143 -5.42 -16.47 -10.39
N GLY A 144 -5.03 -15.20 -10.16
CA GLY A 144 -3.72 -14.87 -9.57
C GLY A 144 -3.49 -15.51 -8.19
N GLN A 145 -4.58 -15.77 -7.45
CA GLN A 145 -4.54 -16.46 -6.16
C GLN A 145 -4.09 -17.93 -6.26
N VAL A 146 -4.27 -18.56 -7.41
CA VAL A 146 -3.80 -19.95 -7.63
C VAL A 146 -2.30 -19.97 -7.89
N THR A 147 -1.78 -18.97 -8.57
CA THR A 147 -0.37 -18.89 -8.97
C THR A 147 0.55 -18.27 -7.93
N PHE A 148 0.00 -17.74 -6.80
CA PHE A 148 0.80 -16.96 -5.85
C PHE A 148 1.92 -17.78 -5.21
N ILE A 149 1.68 -19.05 -4.85
CA ILE A 149 2.69 -19.92 -4.23
C ILE A 149 3.85 -20.15 -5.21
N SER A 150 3.55 -20.45 -6.47
CA SER A 150 4.56 -20.63 -7.50
C SER A 150 5.39 -19.38 -7.73
N ASN A 151 4.74 -18.21 -7.82
CA ASN A 151 5.41 -16.91 -7.94
C ASN A 151 6.28 -16.60 -6.72
N TYR A 152 5.80 -16.90 -5.51
CA TYR A 152 6.57 -16.75 -4.29
C TYR A 152 7.83 -17.62 -4.30
N LEU A 153 7.71 -18.90 -4.68
CA LEU A 153 8.85 -19.81 -4.76
C LEU A 153 9.87 -19.36 -5.81
N VAL A 154 9.41 -18.85 -6.95
CA VAL A 154 10.28 -18.28 -7.99
C VAL A 154 11.03 -17.06 -7.47
N LEU A 155 10.39 -16.18 -6.69
CA LEU A 155 11.06 -15.03 -6.10
C LEU A 155 12.03 -15.40 -4.97
N ARG A 156 11.74 -16.46 -4.24
CA ARG A 156 12.59 -16.95 -3.15
C ARG A 156 13.84 -17.66 -3.66
N ASP A 157 13.68 -18.55 -4.62
CA ASP A 157 14.72 -19.47 -5.06
C ASP A 157 15.21 -19.21 -6.50
N GLY A 158 14.51 -18.35 -7.24
CA GLY A 158 14.69 -18.14 -8.67
C GLY A 158 13.99 -19.19 -9.53
N ILE A 159 13.97 -18.97 -10.84
CA ILE A 159 13.42 -19.93 -11.79
C ILE A 159 14.29 -21.19 -11.73
N PHE A 160 13.70 -22.30 -11.31
CA PHE A 160 14.40 -23.59 -11.10
C PHE A 160 15.63 -23.52 -10.18
N GLY A 161 15.66 -22.57 -9.21
CA GLY A 161 16.81 -22.41 -8.33
C GLY A 161 18.02 -21.71 -8.95
N LEU A 162 17.90 -21.17 -10.17
CA LEU A 162 18.99 -20.55 -10.91
C LEU A 162 19.62 -19.35 -10.19
N THR A 163 18.84 -18.58 -9.43
CA THR A 163 19.41 -17.44 -8.67
C THR A 163 20.43 -17.89 -7.63
N ARG A 164 20.24 -19.06 -7.03
CA ARG A 164 21.21 -19.66 -6.08
C ARG A 164 22.51 -20.12 -6.78
N LEU A 165 22.38 -20.66 -7.99
CA LEU A 165 23.55 -21.08 -8.77
C LEU A 165 24.46 -19.94 -9.20
N PHE A 166 23.87 -18.75 -9.43
CA PHE A 166 24.61 -17.53 -9.80
C PHE A 166 24.92 -16.60 -8.61
N GLY A 167 24.80 -17.09 -7.37
CA GLY A 167 25.07 -16.31 -6.17
C GLY A 167 24.05 -15.21 -5.89
N GLY A 168 22.89 -15.22 -6.55
CA GLY A 168 21.80 -14.27 -6.35
C GLY A 168 21.02 -14.59 -5.09
N GLY A 169 20.75 -13.56 -4.28
CA GLY A 169 19.87 -13.66 -3.11
C GLY A 169 18.38 -13.76 -3.48
N SER A 170 17.57 -14.08 -2.49
CA SER A 170 16.12 -14.05 -2.62
C SER A 170 15.64 -12.63 -2.97
N LEU A 171 14.68 -12.54 -3.89
CA LEU A 171 13.99 -11.30 -4.26
C LEU A 171 12.80 -10.99 -3.31
N ILE A 172 12.51 -11.90 -2.37
CA ILE A 172 11.51 -11.65 -1.34
C ILE A 172 11.96 -10.48 -0.46
N ASN A 173 11.01 -9.72 0.00
CA ASN A 173 11.20 -8.54 0.82
C ASN A 173 11.99 -7.40 0.12
N THR A 174 11.92 -7.38 -1.21
CA THR A 174 12.50 -6.32 -2.05
C THR A 174 11.46 -5.70 -2.97
N TRP A 175 11.62 -4.41 -3.25
CA TRP A 175 10.77 -3.72 -4.22
C TRP A 175 10.98 -4.24 -5.65
N THR A 176 12.22 -4.64 -5.97
CA THR A 176 12.54 -5.29 -7.25
C THR A 176 11.74 -6.57 -7.44
N GLY A 177 11.65 -7.42 -6.40
CA GLY A 177 10.84 -8.63 -6.45
C GLY A 177 9.36 -8.35 -6.69
N TYR A 178 8.83 -7.31 -6.03
CA TYR A 178 7.46 -6.85 -6.25
C TYR A 178 7.23 -6.39 -7.71
N VAL A 179 8.11 -5.53 -8.23
CA VAL A 179 7.97 -4.99 -9.59
C VAL A 179 8.12 -6.08 -10.65
N VAL A 180 9.15 -6.91 -10.56
CA VAL A 180 9.42 -7.95 -11.57
C VAL A 180 8.29 -8.97 -11.65
N SER A 181 7.77 -9.43 -10.49
CA SER A 181 6.68 -10.42 -10.46
C SER A 181 5.35 -9.90 -10.98
N THR A 182 5.17 -8.59 -11.01
CA THR A 182 3.90 -7.95 -11.43
C THR A 182 4.08 -7.00 -12.62
N MET A 183 5.22 -7.04 -13.31
CA MET A 183 5.64 -6.05 -14.31
C MET A 183 4.60 -5.83 -15.42
N VAL A 184 4.02 -6.91 -15.94
CA VAL A 184 3.00 -6.85 -16.98
C VAL A 184 1.96 -7.95 -16.78
N GLY A 185 0.69 -7.61 -16.94
CA GLY A 185 -0.41 -8.57 -16.97
C GLY A 185 -0.87 -8.87 -18.40
N GLY A 186 -1.42 -10.05 -18.62
CA GLY A 186 -1.98 -10.43 -19.93
C GLY A 186 -3.05 -9.46 -20.44
N SER A 187 -3.86 -8.90 -19.53
CA SER A 187 -4.89 -7.88 -19.85
C SER A 187 -4.30 -6.63 -20.46
N ALA A 188 -3.16 -6.15 -19.98
CA ALA A 188 -2.50 -4.98 -20.52
C ALA A 188 -2.03 -5.21 -21.98
N VAL A 189 -1.42 -6.38 -22.22
CA VAL A 189 -1.01 -6.79 -23.58
C VAL A 189 -2.21 -6.94 -24.50
N PHE A 190 -3.29 -7.53 -24.01
CA PHE A 190 -4.53 -7.69 -24.76
C PHE A 190 -5.13 -6.34 -25.16
N ILE A 191 -5.28 -5.41 -24.22
CA ILE A 191 -5.82 -4.07 -24.49
C ILE A 191 -4.99 -3.36 -25.57
N MET A 192 -3.67 -3.36 -25.42
CA MET A 192 -2.79 -2.70 -26.39
C MET A 192 -2.83 -3.38 -27.77
N LYS A 193 -2.88 -4.70 -27.81
CA LYS A 193 -3.04 -5.42 -29.07
C LYS A 193 -4.34 -5.04 -29.79
N GLN A 194 -5.47 -5.09 -29.10
CA GLN A 194 -6.77 -4.71 -29.67
C GLN A 194 -6.80 -3.28 -30.19
N PHE A 195 -6.18 -2.36 -29.43
CA PHE A 195 -6.08 -0.98 -29.85
C PHE A 195 -5.26 -0.85 -31.14
N PHE A 196 -4.07 -1.45 -31.19
CA PHE A 196 -3.24 -1.38 -32.40
C PHE A 196 -3.90 -2.07 -33.61
N GLU A 197 -4.65 -3.15 -33.43
CA GLU A 197 -5.40 -3.78 -34.52
C GLU A 197 -6.50 -2.86 -35.12
N GLY A 198 -7.07 -2.01 -34.28
CA GLY A 198 -8.10 -1.06 -34.73
C GLY A 198 -7.56 0.16 -35.50
N LEU A 199 -6.23 0.39 -35.53
CA LEU A 199 -5.67 1.49 -36.30
C LEU A 199 -5.60 1.17 -37.80
N PRO A 200 -5.73 2.16 -38.71
CA PRO A 200 -5.61 1.96 -40.16
C PRO A 200 -4.24 1.40 -40.55
N THR A 201 -4.23 0.44 -41.48
CA THR A 201 -2.97 -0.19 -41.96
C THR A 201 -2.17 0.73 -42.89
N GLU A 202 -2.84 1.65 -43.54
CA GLU A 202 -2.29 2.64 -44.46
C GLU A 202 -1.21 3.51 -43.83
N LEU A 203 -1.29 3.73 -42.51
CA LEU A 203 -0.29 4.47 -41.74
C LEU A 203 1.07 3.75 -41.68
N GLU A 204 1.04 2.43 -41.60
CA GLU A 204 2.26 1.63 -41.62
C GLU A 204 2.79 1.43 -43.03
N GLU A 205 1.90 1.31 -44.01
CA GLU A 205 2.26 1.16 -45.40
C GLU A 205 2.96 2.41 -45.93
N SER A 206 2.41 3.59 -45.64
CA SER A 206 3.05 4.87 -45.99
C SER A 206 4.41 5.04 -45.32
N ALA A 207 4.50 4.72 -43.98
CA ALA A 207 5.77 4.78 -43.28
C ALA A 207 6.82 3.83 -43.89
N ARG A 208 6.39 2.67 -44.35
CA ARG A 208 7.26 1.68 -45.01
C ARG A 208 7.75 2.15 -46.39
N ILE A 209 6.88 2.82 -47.15
CA ILE A 209 7.26 3.47 -48.41
C ILE A 209 8.30 4.55 -48.18
N ASP A 210 8.16 5.32 -47.07
CA ASP A 210 9.13 6.34 -46.64
C ASP A 210 10.42 5.75 -46.05
N GLY A 211 10.60 4.42 -46.06
CA GLY A 211 11.81 3.74 -45.59
C GLY A 211 11.91 3.70 -44.05
N ALA A 212 10.82 3.86 -43.30
CA ALA A 212 10.84 3.75 -41.87
C ALA A 212 11.04 2.30 -41.43
N SER A 213 11.95 2.07 -40.48
CA SER A 213 12.11 0.76 -39.81
C SER A 213 10.90 0.48 -38.89
N VAL A 214 10.68 -0.78 -38.56
CA VAL A 214 9.61 -1.22 -37.64
C VAL A 214 9.63 -0.44 -36.33
N LEU A 215 10.81 -0.26 -35.72
CA LEU A 215 10.96 0.47 -34.49
C LEU A 215 10.65 1.97 -34.64
N LYS A 216 11.01 2.54 -35.77
CA LYS A 216 10.71 3.95 -36.08
C LYS A 216 9.22 4.15 -36.33
N THR A 217 8.56 3.24 -37.04
CA THR A 217 7.09 3.22 -37.23
C THR A 217 6.38 3.09 -35.88
N TYR A 218 6.80 2.13 -35.04
CA TYR A 218 6.27 1.97 -33.70
C TYR A 218 6.38 3.25 -32.86
N SER A 219 7.61 3.77 -32.71
CA SER A 219 7.87 4.84 -31.74
C SER A 219 7.39 6.22 -32.20
N ARG A 220 7.39 6.51 -33.50
CA ARG A 220 7.05 7.84 -34.03
C ARG A 220 5.63 7.97 -34.56
N ILE A 221 4.99 6.86 -34.91
CA ILE A 221 3.66 6.88 -35.50
C ILE A 221 2.66 6.15 -34.61
N MET A 222 2.86 4.85 -34.37
CA MET A 222 1.86 4.02 -33.71
C MET A 222 1.73 4.33 -32.21
N LEU A 223 2.84 4.53 -31.52
CA LEU A 223 2.85 4.80 -30.08
C LEU A 223 2.18 6.16 -29.73
N PRO A 224 2.47 7.27 -30.42
CA PRO A 224 1.75 8.53 -30.19
C PRO A 224 0.26 8.44 -30.47
N LEU A 225 -0.17 7.71 -31.52
CA LEU A 225 -1.57 7.48 -31.83
C LEU A 225 -2.26 6.64 -30.74
N ALA A 226 -1.52 5.78 -30.05
CA ALA A 226 -2.03 4.99 -28.95
C ALA A 226 -2.17 5.77 -27.62
N GLY A 227 -1.94 7.09 -27.62
CA GLY A 227 -2.03 7.96 -26.44
C GLY A 227 -3.28 7.72 -25.59
N PRO A 228 -4.51 7.70 -26.14
CA PRO A 228 -5.72 7.44 -25.37
C PRO A 228 -5.75 6.08 -24.68
N ALA A 229 -5.31 5.03 -25.40
CA ALA A 229 -5.24 3.67 -24.83
C ALA A 229 -4.16 3.56 -23.74
N LEU A 230 -3.01 4.19 -23.95
CA LEU A 230 -1.95 4.28 -22.96
C LEU A 230 -2.40 5.04 -21.72
N GLY A 231 -3.14 6.13 -21.87
CA GLY A 231 -3.72 6.88 -20.76
C GLY A 231 -4.70 6.04 -19.93
N ALA A 232 -5.63 5.36 -20.60
CA ALA A 232 -6.56 4.45 -19.94
C ALA A 232 -5.83 3.31 -19.21
N LEU A 233 -4.83 2.69 -19.87
CA LEU A 233 -4.03 1.63 -19.28
C LEU A 233 -3.18 2.12 -18.08
N ALA A 234 -2.68 3.35 -18.15
CA ALA A 234 -1.96 3.97 -17.03
C ALA A 234 -2.84 4.12 -15.80
N ILE A 235 -4.07 4.63 -15.97
CA ILE A 235 -5.04 4.79 -14.88
C ILE A 235 -5.40 3.43 -14.27
N LEU A 236 -5.75 2.44 -15.11
CA LEU A 236 -6.09 1.10 -14.64
C LEU A 236 -4.93 0.43 -13.89
N THR A 237 -3.70 0.57 -14.39
CA THR A 237 -2.50 0.01 -13.75
C THR A 237 -2.18 0.71 -12.43
N PHE A 238 -2.29 2.03 -12.39
CA PHE A 238 -2.09 2.82 -11.17
C PHE A 238 -3.10 2.40 -10.11
N GLN A 239 -4.40 2.41 -10.44
CA GLN A 239 -5.47 2.05 -9.53
C GLN A 239 -5.33 0.61 -9.00
N GLY A 240 -5.04 -0.35 -9.90
CA GLY A 240 -4.81 -1.73 -9.50
C GLY A 240 -3.61 -1.88 -8.55
N THR A 241 -2.51 -1.18 -8.82
CA THR A 241 -1.31 -1.24 -7.97
C THR A 241 -1.50 -0.51 -6.63
N TRP A 242 -2.18 0.62 -6.65
CA TRP A 242 -2.47 1.39 -5.44
C TRP A 242 -3.32 0.62 -4.46
N ASN A 243 -4.34 -0.09 -4.95
CA ASN A 243 -5.25 -0.90 -4.14
C ASN A 243 -4.71 -2.30 -3.82
N GLU A 244 -3.58 -2.69 -4.41
CA GLU A 244 -3.04 -4.03 -4.20
C GLU A 244 -2.61 -4.23 -2.74
N PHE A 245 -3.20 -5.24 -2.12
CA PHE A 245 -2.95 -5.59 -0.72
C PHE A 245 -2.29 -6.95 -0.56
N PHE A 246 -2.80 -7.95 -1.30
CA PHE A 246 -2.44 -9.35 -1.09
C PHE A 246 -0.97 -9.64 -1.42
N TRP A 247 -0.50 -9.17 -2.57
CA TRP A 247 0.85 -9.42 -3.01
C TRP A 247 1.93 -8.69 -2.17
N PRO A 248 1.76 -7.41 -1.82
CA PRO A 248 2.61 -6.77 -0.82
C PRO A 248 2.64 -7.50 0.53
N LEU A 249 1.49 -8.03 1.00
CA LEU A 249 1.41 -8.78 2.26
C LEU A 249 2.28 -10.04 2.23
N VAL A 250 2.33 -10.72 1.10
CA VAL A 250 3.12 -11.96 0.92
C VAL A 250 4.61 -11.67 0.75
N ILE A 251 4.96 -10.61 0.01
CA ILE A 251 6.36 -10.33 -0.35
C ILE A 251 7.04 -9.39 0.64
N LEU A 252 6.37 -8.32 1.08
CA LEU A 252 6.98 -7.26 1.90
C LEU A 252 6.71 -7.53 3.39
N THR A 253 7.51 -8.38 3.99
CA THR A 253 7.25 -8.86 5.37
C THR A 253 7.91 -7.99 6.45
N SER A 254 9.05 -7.35 6.17
CA SER A 254 9.82 -6.56 7.14
C SER A 254 10.93 -5.75 6.45
N PRO A 255 11.36 -4.58 6.96
CA PRO A 255 10.73 -3.81 8.03
C PRO A 255 9.47 -3.06 7.58
N PRO A 256 8.63 -2.57 8.50
CA PRO A 256 7.40 -1.83 8.17
C PRO A 256 7.59 -0.60 7.27
N ASP A 257 8.79 -0.04 7.25
CA ASP A 257 9.16 1.11 6.40
C ASP A 257 9.03 0.82 4.90
N LYS A 258 9.05 -0.46 4.50
CA LYS A 258 8.92 -0.91 3.10
C LYS A 258 7.48 -1.15 2.66
N TYR A 259 6.53 -1.09 3.57
CA TYR A 259 5.15 -1.41 3.25
C TYR A 259 4.55 -0.42 2.26
N THR A 260 3.56 -0.90 1.50
CA THR A 260 2.62 -0.05 0.77
C THR A 260 1.60 0.53 1.72
N LEU A 261 0.87 1.55 1.29
CA LEU A 261 -0.14 2.20 2.13
C LEU A 261 -1.25 1.23 2.56
N THR A 262 -1.76 0.41 1.63
CA THR A 262 -2.78 -0.60 1.89
C THR A 262 -2.31 -1.64 2.90
N LEU A 263 -1.06 -2.12 2.77
CA LEU A 263 -0.46 -3.04 3.73
C LEU A 263 -0.20 -2.36 5.08
N GLY A 264 0.27 -1.12 5.07
CA GLY A 264 0.53 -0.36 6.29
C GLY A 264 -0.73 -0.09 7.11
N LEU A 265 -1.88 0.15 6.45
CA LEU A 265 -3.16 0.33 7.12
C LEU A 265 -3.62 -0.92 7.90
N LEU A 266 -3.15 -2.12 7.53
CA LEU A 266 -3.40 -3.31 8.34
C LEU A 266 -2.84 -3.18 9.75
N SER A 267 -1.68 -2.52 9.91
CA SER A 267 -1.09 -2.28 11.23
C SER A 267 -1.94 -1.35 12.11
N PHE A 268 -2.76 -0.47 11.50
CA PHE A 268 -3.71 0.36 12.22
C PHE A 268 -4.80 -0.46 12.90
N ARG A 269 -5.24 -1.55 12.25
CA ARG A 269 -6.21 -2.47 12.86
C ARG A 269 -5.66 -3.08 14.14
N THR A 270 -4.41 -3.49 14.16
CA THR A 270 -3.80 -4.07 15.37
C THR A 270 -3.48 -3.02 16.44
N THR A 271 -3.13 -1.80 16.03
CA THR A 271 -2.74 -0.73 16.95
C THR A 271 -3.95 0.00 17.54
N TYR A 272 -4.93 0.37 16.69
CA TYR A 272 -6.04 1.25 17.08
C TYR A 272 -7.35 0.51 17.35
N ALA A 273 -7.66 -0.56 16.61
CA ALA A 273 -8.90 -1.30 16.81
C ALA A 273 -8.93 -2.02 18.16
N VAL A 274 -7.78 -2.56 18.61
CA VAL A 274 -7.67 -3.19 19.95
C VAL A 274 -7.92 -2.17 21.07
N ALA A 275 -7.58 -0.89 20.82
CA ALA A 275 -7.83 0.20 21.76
C ALA A 275 -9.20 0.89 21.55
N PHE A 276 -10.07 0.37 20.67
CA PHE A 276 -11.33 0.99 20.27
C PHE A 276 -11.22 2.44 19.77
N ASP A 277 -10.06 2.81 19.24
CA ASP A 277 -9.78 4.16 18.73
C ASP A 277 -9.88 4.17 17.20
N TRP A 278 -11.08 4.26 16.68
CA TRP A 278 -11.40 4.20 15.25
C TRP A 278 -11.01 5.45 14.46
N GLY A 279 -10.79 6.58 15.14
CA GLY A 279 -10.55 7.86 14.51
C GLY A 279 -9.34 7.88 13.56
N PRO A 280 -8.12 7.51 14.01
CA PRO A 280 -6.93 7.46 13.13
C PRO A 280 -7.06 6.41 12.02
N MET A 281 -7.71 5.28 12.30
CA MET A 281 -7.93 4.23 11.30
C MET A 281 -8.81 4.74 10.16
N LEU A 282 -9.94 5.37 10.46
CA LEU A 282 -10.83 5.95 9.46
C LEU A 282 -10.14 7.10 8.71
N ALA A 283 -9.42 7.98 9.41
CA ALA A 283 -8.67 9.07 8.78
C ALA A 283 -7.60 8.54 7.81
N GLY A 284 -6.85 7.50 8.19
CA GLY A 284 -5.87 6.83 7.32
C GLY A 284 -6.52 6.21 6.08
N THR A 285 -7.68 5.58 6.25
CA THR A 285 -8.44 4.98 5.14
C THR A 285 -8.96 6.05 4.17
N VAL A 286 -9.52 7.15 4.67
CA VAL A 286 -9.96 8.28 3.83
C VAL A 286 -8.79 8.86 3.04
N MET A 287 -7.63 9.09 3.69
CA MET A 287 -6.43 9.58 2.99
C MET A 287 -5.93 8.59 1.92
N SER A 288 -6.09 7.30 2.15
CA SER A 288 -5.70 6.29 1.14
C SER A 288 -6.61 6.26 -0.08
N ALA A 289 -7.86 6.70 0.06
CA ALA A 289 -8.81 6.76 -1.04
C ALA A 289 -8.62 7.99 -1.95
N LEU A 290 -8.03 9.08 -1.45
CA LEU A 290 -7.89 10.34 -2.19
C LEU A 290 -7.25 10.19 -3.58
N PRO A 291 -6.12 9.48 -3.78
CA PRO A 291 -5.49 9.37 -5.09
C PRO A 291 -6.29 8.58 -6.13
N ILE A 292 -7.37 7.92 -5.72
CA ILE A 292 -8.23 7.13 -6.61
C ILE A 292 -9.45 7.95 -7.04
N VAL A 293 -9.90 8.87 -6.16
CA VAL A 293 -11.11 9.68 -6.39
C VAL A 293 -10.79 10.90 -7.23
N VAL A 294 -9.57 11.40 -7.17
CA VAL A 294 -9.07 12.56 -7.94
C VAL A 294 -8.53 12.12 -9.30
#